data_462ebc6ab7fda9f7ce462fe4e64d2588
#
_entry.id   462ebc6ab7fda9f7ce462fe4e64d2588
#
_cell.length_a   1.000
_cell.length_b   1.000
_cell.length_c   1.000
_cell.angle_alpha   90.00
_cell.angle_beta   90.00
_cell.angle_gamma   90.00
#
_symmetry.space_group_name_H-M   'P 1'
#
loop_
_entity.id
_entity.type
_entity.pdbx_description
1 polymer ?
#
loop_
_entity_poly.entity_id
_entity_poly.type
_entity_poly.pdbx_seq_one_letter_code
_entity_poly.pdbx_strand_id
1 'polypeptide(L)'
;MTTPADVHDVRDPELPGRLLAVERDELVPLLRSRADDDFALPVAACPGWTVRDVLAHCSAALMRVVERRFEKGVFSPASNDRDIAERADWANARIVDELERGMTEAGPVIGRAGGVLDRVALGEWVHAGDVRVAFGEPGAYAGRGLPDALTLLTTVTRDLGHVPLHADLDDVDEPLKLGEVSGARPPGRFIGDAPTLVRLYAGRPVDAGAGYELAGVEAAELNIFGD
;
A
#
# COMPACT_ATOMS: atom_id res chain seq x y z
N MET A 1 3.25 29.41 29.36
CA MET A 1 2.33 28.29 29.13
C MET A 1 2.80 27.61 27.82
N THR A 2 3.52 26.53 27.94
CA THR A 2 4.03 25.75 26.79
C THR A 2 2.85 24.89 26.32
N THR A 3 2.42 25.11 25.09
CA THR A 3 1.44 24.23 24.42
C THR A 3 2.05 22.82 24.38
N PRO A 4 1.29 21.76 24.68
CA PRO A 4 1.77 20.40 24.48
C PRO A 4 2.11 20.23 22.99
N ALA A 5 3.36 19.92 22.69
CA ALA A 5 3.75 19.51 21.34
C ALA A 5 2.92 18.27 21.01
N ASP A 6 2.26 18.28 19.86
CA ASP A 6 1.51 17.14 19.34
C ASP A 6 2.41 15.92 19.30
N VAL A 7 2.10 14.93 20.13
CA VAL A 7 2.85 13.67 20.27
C VAL A 7 2.75 12.80 18.98
N HIS A 8 1.93 13.23 18.02
CA HIS A 8 1.69 12.53 16.75
C HIS A 8 2.66 12.85 15.62
N ASP A 9 3.71 13.65 15.87
CA ASP A 9 4.56 14.20 14.80
C ASP A 9 5.91 13.47 14.59
N VAL A 10 6.18 12.42 15.35
CA VAL A 10 7.43 11.67 15.22
C VAL A 10 7.18 10.41 14.40
N ARG A 11 7.80 10.33 13.21
CA ARG A 11 7.79 9.14 12.38
C ARG A 11 8.27 7.92 13.18
N ASP A 12 7.48 6.83 13.18
CA ASP A 12 7.90 5.55 13.71
C ASP A 12 8.71 4.77 12.64
N PRO A 13 10.03 4.60 12.81
CA PRO A 13 10.87 3.90 11.83
C PRO A 13 10.60 2.40 11.75
N GLU A 14 9.90 1.80 12.72
CA GLU A 14 9.57 0.38 12.74
C GLU A 14 8.23 0.08 12.05
N LEU A 15 7.39 1.08 11.88
CA LEU A 15 6.05 0.94 11.31
C LEU A 15 6.03 0.23 9.94
N PRO A 16 6.87 0.59 8.95
CA PRO A 16 6.89 -0.11 7.67
C PRO A 16 7.27 -1.59 7.81
N GLY A 17 8.19 -1.90 8.71
CA GLY A 17 8.62 -3.28 8.98
C GLY A 17 7.53 -4.11 9.66
N ARG A 18 6.77 -3.53 10.60
CA ARG A 18 5.62 -4.20 11.22
C ARG A 18 4.53 -4.50 10.19
N LEU A 19 4.19 -3.52 9.34
CA LEU A 19 3.19 -3.70 8.29
C LEU A 19 3.58 -4.85 7.36
N LEU A 20 4.82 -4.87 6.86
CA LEU A 20 5.32 -5.95 6.00
C LEU A 20 5.31 -7.31 6.72
N ALA A 21 5.66 -7.37 8.00
CA ALA A 21 5.67 -8.63 8.76
C ALA A 21 4.25 -9.18 8.96
N VAL A 22 3.29 -8.31 9.32
CA VAL A 22 1.87 -8.70 9.45
C VAL A 22 1.33 -9.18 8.11
N GLU A 23 1.63 -8.47 7.03
CA GLU A 23 1.17 -8.85 5.70
C GLU A 23 1.79 -10.16 5.22
N ARG A 24 3.09 -10.38 5.44
CA ARG A 24 3.75 -11.65 5.18
C ARG A 24 3.04 -12.82 5.86
N ASP A 25 2.74 -12.66 7.15
CA ASP A 25 2.16 -13.72 7.98
C ASP A 25 0.72 -14.07 7.57
N GLU A 26 0.02 -13.17 6.87
CA GLU A 26 -1.32 -13.40 6.32
C GLU A 26 -1.30 -13.84 4.85
N LEU A 27 -0.53 -13.16 4.00
CA LEU A 27 -0.54 -13.38 2.55
C LEU A 27 0.22 -14.65 2.14
N VAL A 28 1.40 -14.91 2.69
CA VAL A 28 2.23 -16.05 2.26
C VAL A 28 1.55 -17.40 2.48
N PRO A 29 0.91 -17.68 3.64
CA PRO A 29 0.14 -18.90 3.81
C PRO A 29 -1.03 -19.02 2.83
N LEU A 30 -1.72 -17.91 2.55
CA LEU A 30 -2.80 -17.87 1.55
C LEU A 30 -2.27 -18.26 0.17
N LEU A 31 -1.18 -17.63 -0.30
CA LEU A 31 -0.56 -17.93 -1.59
C LEU A 31 -0.13 -19.40 -1.70
N ARG A 32 0.47 -19.95 -0.65
CA ARG A 32 0.92 -21.34 -0.61
C ARG A 32 -0.24 -22.35 -0.59
N SER A 33 -1.44 -21.93 -0.23
CA SER A 33 -2.65 -22.78 -0.27
C SER A 33 -3.34 -22.79 -1.63
N ARG A 34 -2.96 -21.90 -2.57
CA ARG A 34 -3.60 -21.77 -3.88
C ARG A 34 -3.03 -22.74 -4.90
N ALA A 35 -3.87 -23.16 -5.86
CA ALA A 35 -3.42 -23.91 -7.01
C ALA A 35 -2.62 -23.02 -7.97
N ASP A 36 -1.71 -23.60 -8.75
CA ASP A 36 -0.90 -22.86 -9.72
C ASP A 36 -1.75 -22.07 -10.73
N ASP A 37 -2.90 -22.60 -11.14
CA ASP A 37 -3.82 -21.93 -12.06
C ASP A 37 -4.42 -20.64 -11.48
N ASP A 38 -4.56 -20.52 -10.15
CA ASP A 38 -5.07 -19.32 -9.49
C ASP A 38 -4.14 -18.11 -9.70
N PHE A 39 -2.85 -18.35 -9.91
CA PHE A 39 -1.88 -17.27 -10.18
C PHE A 39 -2.06 -16.63 -11.57
N ALA A 40 -2.82 -17.25 -12.47
CA ALA A 40 -3.19 -16.67 -13.75
C ALA A 40 -4.45 -15.80 -13.71
N LEU A 41 -5.12 -15.68 -12.57
CA LEU A 41 -6.29 -14.83 -12.41
C LEU A 41 -5.94 -13.36 -12.67
N PRO A 42 -6.76 -12.62 -13.44
CA PRO A 42 -6.53 -11.22 -13.71
C PRO A 42 -6.76 -10.36 -12.44
N VAL A 43 -5.95 -9.35 -12.25
CA VAL A 43 -6.09 -8.39 -11.15
C VAL A 43 -6.74 -7.11 -11.69
N ALA A 44 -8.01 -6.89 -11.36
CA ALA A 44 -8.79 -5.78 -11.90
C ALA A 44 -8.18 -4.40 -11.57
N ALA A 45 -7.52 -4.27 -10.41
CA ALA A 45 -6.85 -3.07 -9.97
C ALA A 45 -5.54 -2.77 -10.72
N CYS A 46 -4.97 -3.75 -11.43
CA CYS A 46 -3.75 -3.65 -12.21
C CYS A 46 -4.01 -4.12 -13.64
N PRO A 47 -4.61 -3.27 -14.52
CA PRO A 47 -5.02 -3.69 -15.86
C PRO A 47 -3.88 -4.33 -16.66
N GLY A 48 -4.16 -5.51 -17.20
CA GLY A 48 -3.19 -6.29 -17.98
C GLY A 48 -2.28 -7.20 -17.15
N TRP A 49 -2.36 -7.15 -15.80
CA TRP A 49 -1.59 -8.01 -14.91
C TRP A 49 -2.42 -9.16 -14.34
N THR A 50 -1.77 -10.28 -14.15
CA THR A 50 -2.27 -11.42 -13.38
C THR A 50 -1.80 -11.33 -11.92
N VAL A 51 -2.33 -12.17 -11.04
CA VAL A 51 -1.82 -12.36 -9.67
C VAL A 51 -0.31 -12.61 -9.70
N ARG A 52 0.15 -13.49 -10.58
CA ARG A 52 1.58 -13.80 -10.77
C ARG A 52 2.39 -12.53 -11.06
N ASP A 53 1.90 -11.68 -11.97
CA ASP A 53 2.62 -10.46 -12.36
C ASP A 53 2.71 -9.47 -11.21
N VAL A 54 1.63 -9.29 -10.44
CA VAL A 54 1.64 -8.46 -9.23
C VAL A 54 2.67 -8.98 -8.23
N LEU A 55 2.70 -10.29 -7.96
CA LEU A 55 3.65 -10.88 -7.01
C LEU A 55 5.10 -10.78 -7.51
N ALA A 56 5.33 -10.94 -8.81
CA ALA A 56 6.64 -10.76 -9.43
C ALA A 56 7.14 -9.32 -9.31
N HIS A 57 6.25 -8.33 -9.51
CA HIS A 57 6.56 -6.92 -9.27
C HIS A 57 6.87 -6.66 -7.80
N CYS A 58 6.01 -7.07 -6.88
CA CYS A 58 6.17 -6.88 -5.44
C CYS A 58 7.47 -7.49 -4.91
N SER A 59 7.74 -8.75 -5.24
CA SER A 59 8.97 -9.42 -4.82
C SER A 59 10.22 -8.70 -5.33
N ALA A 60 10.21 -8.24 -6.59
CA ALA A 60 11.31 -7.47 -7.16
C ALA A 60 11.51 -6.13 -6.46
N ALA A 61 10.43 -5.39 -6.21
CA ALA A 61 10.48 -4.09 -5.55
C ALA A 61 11.09 -4.21 -4.15
N LEU A 62 10.64 -5.19 -3.36
CA LEU A 62 11.21 -5.47 -2.04
C LEU A 62 12.67 -5.91 -2.10
N MET A 63 13.04 -6.79 -3.04
CA MET A 63 14.44 -7.20 -3.19
C MET A 63 15.35 -6.06 -3.61
N ARG A 64 14.87 -5.09 -4.42
CA ARG A 64 15.63 -3.86 -4.68
C ARG A 64 15.91 -3.06 -3.42
N VAL A 65 14.93 -2.97 -2.52
CA VAL A 65 15.11 -2.32 -1.21
C VAL A 65 16.14 -3.06 -0.38
N VAL A 66 16.01 -4.38 -0.24
CA VAL A 66 16.95 -5.23 0.52
C VAL A 66 18.38 -5.08 0.01
N GLU A 67 18.56 -5.13 -1.32
CA GLU A 67 19.85 -5.06 -1.98
C GLU A 67 20.33 -3.62 -2.21
N ARG A 68 19.52 -2.61 -1.85
CA ARG A 68 19.79 -1.17 -2.02
C ARG A 68 20.10 -0.79 -3.47
N ARG A 69 19.41 -1.40 -4.43
CA ARG A 69 19.52 -1.12 -5.85
C ARG A 69 18.53 -0.01 -6.26
N PHE A 70 18.94 1.25 -6.08
CA PHE A 70 18.12 2.45 -6.38
C PHE A 70 18.64 3.17 -7.61
N GLU A 71 18.49 2.55 -8.75
CA GLU A 71 18.83 3.13 -10.06
C GLU A 71 17.79 4.19 -10.48
N LYS A 72 18.19 5.05 -11.43
CA LYS A 72 17.27 6.05 -11.98
C LYS A 72 16.07 5.38 -12.65
N GLY A 73 14.86 5.81 -12.27
CA GLY A 73 13.60 5.28 -12.81
C GLY A 73 13.13 3.98 -12.16
N VAL A 74 13.71 3.61 -10.99
CA VAL A 74 13.16 2.56 -10.14
C VAL A 74 11.70 2.90 -9.76
N PHE A 75 10.85 1.90 -9.70
CA PHE A 75 9.39 2.02 -9.47
C PHE A 75 8.64 2.77 -10.60
N SER A 76 9.20 2.89 -11.80
CA SER A 76 8.49 3.36 -12.99
C SER A 76 7.76 2.20 -13.68
N PRO A 77 6.75 2.46 -14.55
CA PRO A 77 6.11 1.42 -15.34
C PRO A 77 7.09 0.53 -16.11
N ALA A 78 8.11 1.12 -16.77
CA ALA A 78 9.15 0.37 -17.47
C ALA A 78 10.02 -0.50 -16.54
N SER A 79 10.21 -0.08 -15.28
CA SER A 79 10.88 -0.89 -14.26
C SER A 79 10.00 -2.07 -13.84
N ASN A 80 8.68 -1.83 -13.67
CA ASN A 80 7.73 -2.85 -13.28
C ASN A 80 7.62 -3.95 -14.37
N ASP A 81 7.53 -3.55 -15.65
CA ASP A 81 7.52 -4.49 -16.77
C ASP A 81 8.78 -5.36 -16.81
N ARG A 82 9.94 -4.77 -16.55
CA ARG A 82 11.22 -5.50 -16.47
C ARG A 82 11.23 -6.49 -15.32
N ASP A 83 10.71 -6.13 -14.15
CA ASP A 83 10.62 -6.99 -12.97
C ASP A 83 9.79 -8.25 -13.23
N ILE A 84 8.67 -8.07 -13.91
CA ILE A 84 7.79 -9.17 -14.34
C ILE A 84 8.52 -10.05 -15.36
N ALA A 85 9.14 -9.44 -16.38
CA ALA A 85 9.83 -10.18 -17.43
C ALA A 85 11.01 -11.00 -16.88
N GLU A 86 11.77 -10.49 -15.94
CA GLU A 86 12.89 -11.21 -15.28
C GLU A 86 12.43 -12.46 -14.53
N ARG A 87 11.17 -12.53 -14.13
CA ARG A 87 10.58 -13.67 -13.40
C ARG A 87 9.64 -14.53 -14.23
N ALA A 88 9.54 -14.27 -15.54
CA ALA A 88 8.58 -14.95 -16.42
C ALA A 88 8.72 -16.48 -16.40
N ASP A 89 9.96 -16.99 -16.34
CA ASP A 89 10.26 -18.42 -16.34
C ASP A 89 10.34 -19.04 -14.93
N TRP A 90 10.04 -18.27 -13.86
CA TRP A 90 10.09 -18.82 -12.51
C TRP A 90 8.81 -19.58 -12.17
N ALA A 91 8.94 -20.63 -11.36
CA ALA A 91 7.78 -21.25 -10.72
C ALA A 91 7.11 -20.29 -9.75
N ASN A 92 5.77 -20.35 -9.60
CA ASN A 92 5.02 -19.51 -8.66
C ASN A 92 5.56 -19.60 -7.23
N ALA A 93 5.89 -20.79 -6.76
CA ALA A 93 6.50 -21.01 -5.45
C ALA A 93 7.79 -20.21 -5.24
N ARG A 94 8.64 -20.08 -6.28
CA ARG A 94 9.87 -19.28 -6.19
C ARG A 94 9.60 -17.79 -6.07
N ILE A 95 8.55 -17.28 -6.74
CA ILE A 95 8.13 -15.87 -6.61
C ILE A 95 7.63 -15.62 -5.18
N VAL A 96 6.84 -16.54 -4.63
CA VAL A 96 6.33 -16.47 -3.25
C VAL A 96 7.47 -16.50 -2.23
N ASP A 97 8.48 -17.36 -2.42
CA ASP A 97 9.65 -17.43 -1.55
C ASP A 97 10.47 -16.12 -1.58
N GLU A 98 10.64 -15.51 -2.76
CA GLU A 98 11.29 -14.22 -2.90
C GLU A 98 10.50 -13.10 -2.23
N LEU A 99 9.16 -13.08 -2.38
CA LEU A 99 8.27 -12.13 -1.72
C LEU A 99 8.38 -12.24 -0.18
N GLU A 100 8.30 -13.47 0.36
CA GLU A 100 8.44 -13.72 1.79
C GLU A 100 9.78 -13.20 2.33
N ARG A 101 10.85 -13.47 1.61
CA ARG A 101 12.18 -12.94 1.95
C ARG A 101 12.19 -11.41 1.93
N GLY A 102 11.64 -10.81 0.87
CA GLY A 102 11.55 -9.36 0.73
C GLY A 102 10.78 -8.71 1.88
N MET A 103 9.60 -9.24 2.21
CA MET A 103 8.78 -8.76 3.34
C MET A 103 9.49 -8.93 4.70
N THR A 104 10.36 -9.93 4.83
CA THR A 104 11.14 -10.17 6.05
C THR A 104 12.31 -9.19 6.19
N GLU A 105 13.03 -8.92 5.11
CA GLU A 105 14.32 -8.23 5.15
C GLU A 105 14.23 -6.72 4.84
N ALA A 106 13.17 -6.24 4.13
CA ALA A 106 13.09 -4.86 3.69
C ALA A 106 12.78 -3.86 4.82
N GLY A 107 12.00 -4.27 5.84
CA GLY A 107 11.56 -3.37 6.90
C GLY A 107 12.67 -2.53 7.54
N PRO A 108 13.77 -3.12 8.02
CA PRO A 108 14.89 -2.36 8.59
C PRO A 108 15.58 -1.42 7.59
N VAL A 109 15.55 -1.71 6.31
CA VAL A 109 16.12 -0.84 5.27
C VAL A 109 15.22 0.38 5.06
N ILE A 110 13.90 0.15 4.93
CA ILE A 110 12.88 1.21 4.82
C ILE A 110 12.93 2.11 6.06
N GLY A 111 12.96 1.53 7.25
CA GLY A 111 13.02 2.28 8.51
C GLY A 111 14.18 3.28 8.55
N ARG A 112 15.37 2.86 8.10
CA ARG A 112 16.56 3.72 8.03
C ARG A 112 16.54 4.75 6.92
N ALA A 113 15.66 4.64 5.94
CA ALA A 113 15.56 5.56 4.81
C ALA A 113 14.86 6.91 5.15
N GLY A 114 14.42 7.10 6.40
CA GLY A 114 13.90 8.39 6.87
C GLY A 114 12.59 8.83 6.19
N GLY A 115 11.72 7.89 5.79
CA GLY A 115 10.42 8.16 5.17
C GLY A 115 10.40 8.00 3.64
N VAL A 116 11.53 8.19 2.97
CA VAL A 116 11.62 8.16 1.48
C VAL A 116 11.09 6.86 0.86
N LEU A 117 11.19 5.74 1.59
CA LEU A 117 10.76 4.41 1.14
C LEU A 117 9.47 3.92 1.81
N ASP A 118 8.84 4.71 2.69
CA ASP A 118 7.65 4.28 3.43
C ASP A 118 6.49 3.89 2.51
N ARG A 119 6.38 4.60 1.36
CA ARG A 119 5.39 4.29 0.33
C ARG A 119 5.55 2.89 -0.27
N VAL A 120 6.76 2.30 -0.24
CA VAL A 120 6.96 0.92 -0.72
C VAL A 120 6.20 -0.06 0.17
N ALA A 121 6.34 0.02 1.48
CA ALA A 121 5.63 -0.88 2.40
C ALA A 121 4.10 -0.72 2.28
N LEU A 122 3.61 0.50 2.11
CA LEU A 122 2.19 0.75 1.89
C LEU A 122 1.72 0.17 0.55
N GLY A 123 2.52 0.31 -0.52
CA GLY A 123 2.24 -0.26 -1.84
C GLY A 123 2.14 -1.79 -1.81
N GLU A 124 3.04 -2.45 -1.08
CA GLU A 124 3.00 -3.90 -0.90
C GLU A 124 1.70 -4.36 -0.21
N TRP A 125 1.27 -3.65 0.84
CA TRP A 125 0.01 -3.94 1.52
C TRP A 125 -1.20 -3.74 0.60
N VAL A 126 -1.18 -2.68 -0.22
CA VAL A 126 -2.23 -2.43 -1.23
C VAL A 126 -2.28 -3.55 -2.27
N HIS A 127 -1.14 -3.95 -2.82
CA HIS A 127 -1.07 -5.05 -3.78
C HIS A 127 -1.51 -6.39 -3.20
N ALA A 128 -1.23 -6.63 -1.93
CA ALA A 128 -1.77 -7.80 -1.24
C ALA A 128 -3.30 -7.79 -1.18
N GLY A 129 -3.89 -6.62 -0.96
CA GLY A 129 -5.34 -6.40 -1.09
C GLY A 129 -5.85 -6.67 -2.51
N ASP A 130 -5.15 -6.17 -3.54
CA ASP A 130 -5.47 -6.43 -4.96
C ASP A 130 -5.50 -7.93 -5.26
N VAL A 131 -4.51 -8.69 -4.76
CA VAL A 131 -4.41 -10.15 -4.91
C VAL A 131 -5.56 -10.87 -4.19
N ARG A 132 -5.91 -10.45 -2.96
CA ARG A 132 -7.05 -11.03 -2.24
C ARG A 132 -8.37 -10.78 -2.97
N VAL A 133 -8.56 -9.60 -3.58
CA VAL A 133 -9.74 -9.34 -4.44
C VAL A 133 -9.78 -10.31 -5.61
N ALA A 134 -8.65 -10.54 -6.29
CA ALA A 134 -8.59 -11.49 -7.41
C ALA A 134 -8.93 -12.93 -6.99
N PHE A 135 -8.60 -13.32 -5.76
CA PHE A 135 -8.98 -14.61 -5.17
C PHE A 135 -10.41 -14.67 -4.63
N GLY A 136 -11.13 -13.55 -4.62
CA GLY A 136 -12.49 -13.50 -4.03
C GLY A 136 -12.48 -13.56 -2.50
N GLU A 137 -11.39 -13.21 -1.84
CA GLU A 137 -11.30 -13.21 -0.38
C GLU A 137 -12.14 -12.05 0.21
N PRO A 138 -12.95 -12.32 1.23
CA PRO A 138 -13.71 -11.27 1.90
C PRO A 138 -12.76 -10.35 2.68
N GLY A 139 -13.09 -9.05 2.73
CA GLY A 139 -12.31 -8.08 3.52
C GLY A 139 -10.87 -7.89 3.02
N ALA A 140 -10.66 -7.93 1.70
CA ALA A 140 -9.35 -7.93 1.05
C ALA A 140 -8.39 -6.83 1.53
N TYR A 141 -8.91 -5.66 1.94
CA TYR A 141 -8.16 -4.52 2.48
C TYR A 141 -8.43 -4.26 3.96
N ALA A 142 -8.94 -5.24 4.70
CA ALA A 142 -9.36 -5.12 6.10
C ALA A 142 -8.64 -6.11 7.04
N GLY A 143 -7.39 -6.49 6.74
CA GLY A 143 -6.60 -7.40 7.57
C GLY A 143 -6.04 -6.73 8.83
N ARG A 144 -5.28 -7.50 9.64
CA ARG A 144 -4.61 -7.01 10.87
C ARG A 144 -3.64 -5.86 10.61
N GLY A 145 -3.17 -5.71 9.38
CA GLY A 145 -2.28 -4.61 8.97
C GLY A 145 -2.99 -3.28 8.75
N LEU A 146 -4.33 -3.22 8.71
CA LEU A 146 -5.07 -2.00 8.41
C LEU A 146 -4.73 -0.81 9.33
N PRO A 147 -4.64 -0.93 10.67
CA PRO A 147 -4.25 0.19 11.54
C PRO A 147 -2.86 0.74 11.23
N ASP A 148 -1.88 -0.14 10.98
CA ASP A 148 -0.53 0.25 10.59
C ASP A 148 -0.51 0.89 9.18
N ALA A 149 -1.30 0.38 8.24
CA ALA A 149 -1.46 0.94 6.90
C ALA A 149 -2.08 2.35 6.93
N LEU A 150 -3.10 2.60 7.76
CA LEU A 150 -3.70 3.93 7.95
C LEU A 150 -2.71 4.92 8.58
N THR A 151 -1.95 4.48 9.58
CA THR A 151 -0.90 5.30 10.20
C THR A 151 0.19 5.66 9.18
N LEU A 152 0.60 4.67 8.36
CA LEU A 152 1.60 4.88 7.31
C LEU A 152 1.07 5.80 6.20
N LEU A 153 -0.21 5.63 5.80
CA LEU A 153 -0.88 6.49 4.83
C LEU A 153 -0.90 7.96 5.31
N THR A 154 -1.20 8.20 6.59
CA THR A 154 -1.18 9.53 7.19
C THR A 154 0.22 10.15 7.10
N THR A 155 1.26 9.38 7.42
CA THR A 155 2.65 9.84 7.35
C THR A 155 3.06 10.12 5.90
N VAL A 156 2.83 9.18 4.99
CA VAL A 156 3.19 9.29 3.57
C VAL A 156 2.51 10.48 2.90
N THR A 157 1.20 10.68 3.13
CA THR A 157 0.46 11.79 2.51
C THR A 157 0.95 13.14 3.02
N ARG A 158 1.30 13.25 4.30
CA ARG A 158 1.90 14.47 4.87
C ARG A 158 3.28 14.74 4.27
N ASP A 159 4.16 13.73 4.22
CA ASP A 159 5.54 13.88 3.73
C ASP A 159 5.59 14.19 2.22
N LEU A 160 4.56 13.79 1.47
CA LEU A 160 4.38 14.15 0.06
C LEU A 160 3.78 15.57 -0.12
N GLY A 161 3.36 16.26 0.94
CA GLY A 161 2.60 17.52 0.81
C GLY A 161 1.29 17.33 0.04
N HIS A 162 0.64 16.18 0.23
CA HIS A 162 -0.56 15.81 -0.52
C HIS A 162 -1.76 16.69 -0.14
N VAL A 163 -2.84 16.64 -0.94
CA VAL A 163 -4.06 17.41 -0.67
C VAL A 163 -4.60 17.08 0.72
N PRO A 164 -4.98 18.09 1.54
CA PRO A 164 -5.46 17.84 2.88
C PRO A 164 -6.85 17.21 2.87
N LEU A 165 -7.05 16.18 3.69
CA LEU A 165 -8.32 15.49 3.88
C LEU A 165 -8.55 15.17 5.35
N HIS A 166 -9.77 15.38 5.83
CA HIS A 166 -10.26 14.84 7.09
C HIS A 166 -11.15 13.63 6.79
N ALA A 167 -10.81 12.47 7.35
CA ALA A 167 -11.56 11.25 7.16
C ALA A 167 -12.23 10.80 8.46
N ASP A 168 -13.56 10.77 8.46
CA ASP A 168 -14.39 10.17 9.48
C ASP A 168 -14.65 8.72 9.07
N LEU A 169 -14.04 7.77 9.77
CA LEU A 169 -14.13 6.34 9.44
C LEU A 169 -15.12 5.64 10.35
N ASP A 170 -15.93 4.76 9.76
CA ASP A 170 -16.99 4.02 10.47
C ASP A 170 -16.46 3.10 11.59
N ASP A 171 -15.19 2.67 11.46
CA ASP A 171 -14.51 1.68 12.29
C ASP A 171 -13.34 2.26 13.12
N VAL A 172 -13.19 3.60 13.15
CA VAL A 172 -12.15 4.30 13.91
C VAL A 172 -12.75 5.47 14.67
N ASP A 173 -12.54 5.51 15.99
CA ASP A 173 -13.16 6.51 16.88
C ASP A 173 -12.70 7.95 16.61
N GLU A 174 -11.46 8.15 16.14
CA GLU A 174 -10.90 9.49 15.91
C GLU A 174 -10.74 9.76 14.41
N PRO A 175 -11.15 10.94 13.91
CA PRO A 175 -10.95 11.32 12.51
C PRO A 175 -9.47 11.34 12.13
N LEU A 176 -9.13 10.75 10.98
CA LEU A 176 -7.80 10.84 10.44
C LEU A 176 -7.57 12.19 9.73
N LYS A 177 -6.37 12.74 9.89
CA LYS A 177 -5.91 13.92 9.16
C LYS A 177 -4.82 13.49 8.17
N LEU A 178 -5.12 13.62 6.89
CA LEU A 178 -4.27 13.19 5.79
C LEU A 178 -3.78 14.41 5.01
N GLY A 179 -2.60 14.33 4.42
CA GLY A 179 -2.01 15.39 3.64
C GLY A 179 -1.47 16.56 4.46
N GLU A 180 -1.12 17.65 3.78
CA GLU A 180 -0.54 18.85 4.42
C GLU A 180 -1.64 19.83 4.83
N VAL A 181 -1.76 20.07 6.16
CA VAL A 181 -2.80 20.95 6.73
C VAL A 181 -2.42 22.44 6.71
N SER A 182 -1.15 22.77 6.42
CA SER A 182 -0.64 24.16 6.41
C SER A 182 -0.90 24.91 5.10
N GLY A 183 -1.55 24.28 4.13
CA GLY A 183 -1.82 24.83 2.81
C GLY A 183 -2.93 25.88 2.76
N ALA A 184 -2.98 26.63 1.66
CA ALA A 184 -4.04 27.62 1.40
C ALA A 184 -5.42 27.00 1.11
N ARG A 185 -5.50 25.69 0.88
CA ARG A 185 -6.74 24.96 0.58
C ARG A 185 -7.32 24.37 1.88
N PRO A 186 -8.61 24.57 2.15
CA PRO A 186 -9.27 23.91 3.26
C PRO A 186 -9.26 22.39 3.04
N PRO A 187 -9.21 21.57 4.10
CA PRO A 187 -9.28 20.13 3.98
C PRO A 187 -10.57 19.68 3.31
N GLY A 188 -10.47 18.70 2.41
CA GLY A 188 -11.62 17.93 1.98
C GLY A 188 -12.16 17.06 3.11
N ARG A 189 -13.29 16.42 2.88
CA ARG A 189 -13.93 15.50 3.84
C ARG A 189 -14.21 14.16 3.19
N PHE A 190 -13.88 13.10 3.89
CA PHE A 190 -14.28 11.72 3.58
C PHE A 190 -15.11 11.16 4.75
N ILE A 191 -16.19 10.42 4.45
CA ILE A 191 -16.95 9.62 5.40
C ILE A 191 -17.14 8.25 4.78
N GLY A 192 -16.81 7.17 5.50
CA GLY A 192 -16.95 5.80 5.03
C GLY A 192 -15.99 4.85 5.73
N ASP A 193 -15.84 3.65 5.18
CA ASP A 193 -14.92 2.65 5.76
C ASP A 193 -13.45 2.89 5.38
N ALA A 194 -12.55 2.38 6.23
CA ALA A 194 -11.11 2.50 6.04
C ALA A 194 -10.59 1.79 4.77
N PRO A 195 -11.06 0.58 4.39
CA PRO A 195 -10.70 -0.05 3.12
C PRO A 195 -11.01 0.82 1.90
N THR A 196 -12.15 1.48 1.87
CA THR A 196 -12.53 2.40 0.79
C THR A 196 -11.59 3.60 0.71
N LEU A 197 -11.25 4.21 1.86
CA LEU A 197 -10.30 5.31 1.92
C LEU A 197 -8.94 4.90 1.34
N VAL A 198 -8.37 3.77 1.76
CA VAL A 198 -7.07 3.30 1.25
C VAL A 198 -7.13 3.02 -0.25
N ARG A 199 -8.22 2.42 -0.75
CA ARG A 199 -8.41 2.18 -2.19
C ARG A 199 -8.41 3.47 -3.00
N LEU A 200 -9.06 4.54 -2.51
CA LEU A 200 -9.03 5.86 -3.16
C LEU A 200 -7.60 6.41 -3.23
N TYR A 201 -6.85 6.35 -2.12
CA TYR A 201 -5.45 6.80 -2.09
C TYR A 201 -4.51 5.94 -2.94
N ALA A 202 -4.90 4.71 -3.21
CA ALA A 202 -4.16 3.83 -4.11
C ALA A 202 -4.60 3.91 -5.58
N GLY A 203 -5.56 4.79 -5.93
CA GLY A 203 -6.12 4.86 -7.27
C GLY A 203 -6.88 3.61 -7.69
N ARG A 204 -7.39 2.83 -6.71
CA ARG A 204 -8.11 1.57 -6.98
C ARG A 204 -9.58 1.83 -7.24
N PRO A 205 -10.22 1.04 -8.13
CA PRO A 205 -11.66 1.12 -8.33
C PRO A 205 -12.41 0.90 -7.01
N VAL A 206 -13.38 1.75 -6.73
CA VAL A 206 -14.32 1.60 -5.62
C VAL A 206 -15.68 1.29 -6.21
N ASP A 207 -16.38 0.32 -5.64
CA ASP A 207 -17.69 -0.10 -6.13
C ASP A 207 -18.69 1.05 -6.04
N ALA A 208 -19.55 1.21 -7.07
CA ALA A 208 -20.57 2.26 -7.10
C ALA A 208 -21.58 2.17 -5.94
N GLY A 209 -21.63 1.03 -5.25
CA GLY A 209 -22.46 0.80 -4.06
C GLY A 209 -21.71 0.95 -2.73
N ALA A 210 -20.41 1.28 -2.75
CA ALA A 210 -19.68 1.59 -1.53
C ALA A 210 -20.26 2.88 -0.93
N GLY A 211 -20.83 2.77 0.27
CA GLY A 211 -21.46 3.90 0.95
C GLY A 211 -20.44 4.87 1.52
N TYR A 212 -19.82 5.69 0.68
CA TYR A 212 -18.93 6.75 1.15
C TYR A 212 -19.33 8.12 0.63
N GLU A 213 -18.93 9.16 1.35
CA GLU A 213 -19.05 10.56 0.94
C GLU A 213 -17.66 11.18 0.77
N LEU A 214 -17.43 11.88 -0.33
CA LEU A 214 -16.22 12.66 -0.59
C LEU A 214 -16.61 14.07 -0.99
N ALA A 215 -16.07 15.08 -0.31
CA ALA A 215 -16.36 16.49 -0.56
C ALA A 215 -15.09 17.35 -0.49
N GLY A 216 -15.04 18.38 -1.34
CA GLY A 216 -13.95 19.36 -1.34
C GLY A 216 -12.66 18.90 -2.05
N VAL A 217 -12.59 17.63 -2.46
CA VAL A 217 -11.51 17.03 -3.27
C VAL A 217 -12.13 16.03 -4.26
N GLU A 218 -11.45 15.78 -5.37
CA GLU A 218 -11.82 14.72 -6.30
C GLU A 218 -11.07 13.43 -6.00
N ALA A 219 -11.67 12.26 -6.25
CA ALA A 219 -11.05 10.97 -5.99
C ALA A 219 -9.68 10.82 -6.70
N ALA A 220 -9.55 11.33 -7.92
CA ALA A 220 -8.28 11.30 -8.66
C ALA A 220 -7.17 12.12 -7.99
N GLU A 221 -7.52 13.15 -7.20
CA GLU A 221 -6.53 13.95 -6.47
C GLU A 221 -5.93 13.18 -5.27
N LEU A 222 -6.56 12.09 -4.84
CA LEU A 222 -6.10 11.30 -3.68
C LEU A 222 -5.04 10.27 -4.04
N ASN A 223 -4.86 9.91 -5.33
CA ASN A 223 -3.91 8.87 -5.73
C ASN A 223 -2.46 9.28 -5.45
N ILE A 224 -1.79 8.55 -4.53
CA ILE A 224 -0.39 8.79 -4.15
C ILE A 224 0.62 7.97 -4.94
N PHE A 225 0.19 7.00 -5.76
CA PHE A 225 1.10 6.15 -6.54
C PHE A 225 1.30 6.65 -7.98
N GLY A 226 0.48 7.61 -8.42
CA GLY A 226 0.48 8.12 -9.79
C GLY A 226 -0.31 7.22 -10.75
N ASP A 227 -0.44 7.68 -11.99
CA ASP A 227 -1.06 6.93 -13.10
C ASP A 227 -0.05 5.99 -13.76
#